data_81d2e3a4f45f1001ce77cbdaa879884a
#
_entry.id   81d2e3a4f45f1001ce77cbdaa879884a
#
_cell.length_a   1.000
_cell.length_b   1.000
_cell.length_c   1.000
_cell.angle_alpha   90.00
_cell.angle_beta   90.00
_cell.angle_gamma   90.00
#
_symmetry.space_group_name_H-M   'P 1'
#
loop_
_entity.id
_entity.type
_entity.pdbx_description
1 polymer ?
#
loop_
_entity_poly.entity_id
_entity_poly.type
_entity_poly.pdbx_seq_one_letter_code
_entity_poly.pdbx_strand_id
1 'polypeptide(L)'
;VTKTNVVEKGVGQVFLEYQFKKALKKYFGTVRFDVILYSTPPITLTRVIKYAKQCNPSAMSYLLLKDIFPQNAVDLGMLTIRGLKGVVYKFFRRKEKELYRVSDFIGCMSPANVKYVREHNPAINPGIVEIAPNSFEVLSTREKIDWLGIRKKYNLPIEKPVFIYGGNMGKPQGIPFLIECLKAVKDREDCHFVVVGNGTEYLKLETWVNGANSKAISLFHHLERE
;
A
#
# COMPACT_ATOMS: atom_id res chain seq x y z
N VAL A 1 14.20 8.06 -1.27
CA VAL A 1 13.15 7.74 -2.25
C VAL A 1 13.10 8.88 -3.25
N THR A 2 13.59 8.64 -4.45
CA THR A 2 13.58 9.61 -5.55
C THR A 2 12.14 9.97 -5.88
N LYS A 3 11.81 11.26 -5.83
CA LYS A 3 10.51 11.81 -6.26
C LYS A 3 10.42 11.67 -7.80
N THR A 4 10.00 10.51 -8.28
CA THR A 4 9.76 10.29 -9.71
C THR A 4 8.48 11.00 -10.15
N ASN A 5 8.53 11.63 -11.31
CA ASN A 5 7.38 12.28 -11.95
C ASN A 5 6.28 11.23 -12.24
N VAL A 6 5.00 11.65 -12.21
CA VAL A 6 3.85 10.78 -12.47
C VAL A 6 3.93 10.10 -13.85
N VAL A 7 4.50 10.79 -14.84
CA VAL A 7 4.72 10.26 -16.20
C VAL A 7 5.79 9.16 -16.18
N GLU A 8 6.91 9.35 -15.48
CA GLU A 8 7.96 8.32 -15.31
C GLU A 8 7.43 7.08 -14.59
N LYS A 9 6.58 7.26 -13.58
CA LYS A 9 5.92 6.14 -12.90
C LYS A 9 5.01 5.35 -13.85
N GLY A 10 4.24 6.04 -14.70
CA GLY A 10 3.36 5.41 -15.67
C GLY A 10 4.13 4.63 -16.74
N VAL A 11 5.15 5.23 -17.32
CA VAL A 11 6.05 4.62 -18.30
C VAL A 11 6.80 3.45 -17.66
N GLY A 12 7.33 3.63 -16.44
CA GLY A 12 8.01 2.57 -15.69
C GLY A 12 7.14 1.34 -15.46
N GLN A 13 5.84 1.52 -15.16
CA GLN A 13 4.91 0.40 -14.98
C GLN A 13 4.66 -0.41 -16.26
N VAL A 14 4.65 0.23 -17.43
CA VAL A 14 4.49 -0.47 -18.71
C VAL A 14 5.76 -1.27 -19.07
N PHE A 15 6.94 -0.70 -18.83
CA PHE A 15 8.22 -1.38 -19.05
C PHE A 15 8.51 -2.49 -18.03
N LEU A 16 7.94 -2.41 -16.84
CA LEU A 16 8.15 -3.36 -15.75
C LEU A 16 7.76 -4.79 -16.18
N GLU A 17 6.63 -4.95 -16.88
CA GLU A 17 6.19 -6.25 -17.40
C GLU A 17 7.24 -6.89 -18.32
N TYR A 18 7.82 -6.09 -19.22
CA TYR A 18 8.87 -6.58 -20.11
C TYR A 18 10.13 -6.98 -19.35
N GLN A 19 10.57 -6.15 -18.40
CA GLN A 19 11.76 -6.41 -17.60
C GLN A 19 11.60 -7.67 -16.74
N PHE A 20 10.48 -7.86 -16.08
CA PHE A 20 10.18 -9.06 -15.30
C PHE A 20 10.16 -10.32 -16.19
N LYS A 21 9.50 -10.25 -17.35
CA LYS A 21 9.48 -11.38 -18.27
C LYS A 21 10.89 -11.75 -18.76
N LYS A 22 11.72 -10.75 -19.09
CA LYS A 22 13.12 -10.96 -19.50
C LYS A 22 13.95 -11.57 -18.36
N ALA A 23 13.79 -11.07 -17.13
CA ALA A 23 14.47 -11.59 -15.96
C ALA A 23 14.05 -13.05 -15.65
N LEU A 24 12.74 -13.32 -15.67
CA LEU A 24 12.20 -14.66 -15.45
C LEU A 24 12.78 -15.64 -16.48
N LYS A 25 12.80 -15.28 -17.77
CA LYS A 25 13.38 -16.11 -18.83
C LYS A 25 14.88 -16.33 -18.63
N LYS A 26 15.62 -15.30 -18.24
CA LYS A 26 17.08 -15.36 -18.12
C LYS A 26 17.53 -16.17 -16.89
N TYR A 27 16.89 -15.96 -15.75
CA TYR A 27 17.38 -16.49 -14.48
C TYR A 27 16.61 -17.72 -13.98
N PHE A 28 15.37 -17.92 -14.44
CA PHE A 28 14.47 -18.96 -13.95
C PHE A 28 13.88 -19.83 -15.06
N GLY A 29 14.42 -19.76 -16.28
CA GLY A 29 13.87 -20.48 -17.44
C GLY A 29 13.84 -22.00 -17.32
N THR A 30 14.69 -22.58 -16.49
CA THR A 30 14.77 -24.03 -16.20
C THR A 30 14.13 -24.42 -14.85
N VAL A 31 13.77 -23.43 -14.03
CA VAL A 31 13.18 -23.67 -12.70
C VAL A 31 11.71 -24.03 -12.88
N ARG A 32 11.25 -25.05 -12.12
CA ARG A 32 9.84 -25.43 -12.04
C ARG A 32 9.22 -24.83 -10.80
N PHE A 33 8.01 -24.29 -10.96
CA PHE A 33 7.23 -23.68 -9.91
C PHE A 33 5.93 -24.42 -9.74
N ASP A 34 5.50 -24.63 -8.50
CA ASP A 34 4.18 -25.17 -8.14
C ASP A 34 3.19 -24.03 -7.92
N VAL A 35 3.68 -22.87 -7.45
CA VAL A 35 2.86 -21.67 -7.19
C VAL A 35 3.52 -20.44 -7.78
N ILE A 36 2.70 -19.61 -8.43
CA ILE A 36 3.08 -18.31 -8.97
C ILE A 36 2.34 -17.26 -8.12
N LEU A 37 3.03 -16.74 -7.10
CA LEU A 37 2.49 -15.73 -6.19
C LEU A 37 2.90 -14.33 -6.65
N TYR A 38 1.95 -13.41 -6.75
CA TYR A 38 2.19 -12.02 -7.14
C TYR A 38 1.18 -11.08 -6.51
N SER A 39 1.49 -9.80 -6.46
CA SER A 39 0.66 -8.80 -5.80
C SER A 39 0.37 -7.57 -6.67
N THR A 40 -0.67 -6.84 -6.32
CA THR A 40 -0.95 -5.50 -6.85
C THR A 40 -0.58 -4.43 -5.82
N PRO A 41 -0.11 -3.22 -6.26
CA PRO A 41 0.38 -2.90 -7.60
C PRO A 41 1.73 -3.56 -7.91
N PRO A 42 2.16 -3.73 -9.17
CA PRO A 42 1.56 -3.24 -10.41
C PRO A 42 0.51 -4.20 -11.00
N ILE A 43 -0.45 -3.64 -11.76
CA ILE A 43 -1.50 -4.44 -12.45
C ILE A 43 -1.11 -4.87 -13.86
N THR A 44 0.12 -4.58 -14.29
CA THR A 44 0.61 -4.81 -15.66
C THR A 44 1.37 -6.13 -15.84
N LEU A 45 1.21 -7.09 -14.92
CA LEU A 45 2.00 -8.33 -14.91
C LEU A 45 1.40 -9.48 -15.73
N THR A 46 0.29 -9.27 -16.43
CA THR A 46 -0.46 -10.34 -17.11
C THR A 46 0.41 -11.21 -18.03
N ARG A 47 1.31 -10.60 -18.82
CA ARG A 47 2.18 -11.35 -19.76
C ARG A 47 3.27 -12.13 -19.03
N VAL A 48 3.72 -11.65 -17.87
CA VAL A 48 4.69 -12.36 -17.02
C VAL A 48 4.05 -13.61 -16.47
N ILE A 49 2.83 -13.49 -15.91
CA ILE A 49 2.10 -14.62 -15.34
C ILE A 49 1.75 -15.66 -16.42
N LYS A 50 1.25 -15.21 -17.57
CA LYS A 50 1.01 -16.12 -18.72
C LYS A 50 2.26 -16.88 -19.12
N TYR A 51 3.40 -16.21 -19.22
CA TYR A 51 4.65 -16.85 -19.56
C TYR A 51 5.10 -17.86 -18.48
N ALA A 52 5.00 -17.49 -17.20
CA ALA A 52 5.31 -18.38 -16.09
C ALA A 52 4.43 -19.64 -16.10
N LYS A 53 3.13 -19.50 -16.35
CA LYS A 53 2.19 -20.63 -16.49
C LYS A 53 2.49 -21.48 -17.73
N GLN A 54 2.87 -20.88 -18.85
CA GLN A 54 3.29 -21.64 -20.05
C GLN A 54 4.51 -22.52 -19.79
N CYS A 55 5.48 -22.02 -18.99
CA CYS A 55 6.64 -22.80 -18.58
C CYS A 55 6.32 -23.82 -17.47
N ASN A 56 5.24 -23.61 -16.71
CA ASN A 56 4.81 -24.43 -15.58
C ASN A 56 3.29 -24.68 -15.65
N PRO A 57 2.81 -25.58 -16.52
CA PRO A 57 1.37 -25.75 -16.77
C PRO A 57 0.57 -26.20 -15.55
N SER A 58 1.18 -26.90 -14.61
CA SER A 58 0.56 -27.36 -13.36
C SER A 58 0.59 -26.32 -12.23
N ALA A 59 1.36 -25.23 -12.40
CA ALA A 59 1.49 -24.21 -11.36
C ALA A 59 0.20 -23.42 -11.17
N MET A 60 -0.19 -23.23 -9.91
CA MET A 60 -1.31 -22.37 -9.55
C MET A 60 -0.87 -20.92 -9.42
N SER A 61 -1.63 -20.01 -10.00
CA SER A 61 -1.39 -18.58 -9.91
C SER A 61 -2.27 -17.94 -8.84
N TYR A 62 -1.64 -17.28 -7.87
CA TYR A 62 -2.31 -16.63 -6.75
C TYR A 62 -2.03 -15.13 -6.74
N LEU A 63 -3.07 -14.32 -6.88
CA LEU A 63 -2.99 -12.87 -6.81
C LEU A 63 -3.28 -12.37 -5.40
N LEU A 64 -2.31 -11.74 -4.75
CA LEU A 64 -2.53 -10.93 -3.54
C LEU A 64 -3.01 -9.54 -3.96
N LEU A 65 -4.32 -9.33 -3.92
CA LEU A 65 -4.96 -8.07 -4.31
C LEU A 65 -4.90 -7.07 -3.16
N LYS A 66 -3.76 -6.39 -3.01
CA LYS A 66 -3.54 -5.39 -1.95
C LYS A 66 -4.28 -4.09 -2.20
N ASP A 67 -4.36 -3.67 -3.48
CA ASP A 67 -5.02 -2.45 -3.92
C ASP A 67 -5.94 -2.75 -5.11
N ILE A 68 -7.16 -2.22 -5.07
CA ILE A 68 -8.12 -2.27 -6.19
C ILE A 68 -7.86 -1.05 -7.09
N PHE A 69 -6.82 -1.14 -7.91
CA PHE A 69 -6.48 -0.12 -8.89
C PHE A 69 -7.10 -0.48 -10.25
N PRO A 70 -7.71 0.45 -11.00
CA PRO A 70 -7.61 1.91 -10.88
C PRO A 70 -8.69 2.58 -10.01
N GLN A 71 -9.60 1.82 -9.39
CA GLN A 71 -10.71 2.42 -8.65
C GLN A 71 -10.23 3.27 -7.47
N ASN A 72 -9.28 2.79 -6.68
CA ASN A 72 -8.72 3.56 -5.57
C ASN A 72 -8.15 4.93 -6.02
N ALA A 73 -7.57 5.02 -7.21
CA ALA A 73 -7.08 6.28 -7.77
C ALA A 73 -8.23 7.23 -8.17
N VAL A 74 -9.39 6.69 -8.56
CA VAL A 74 -10.60 7.50 -8.80
C VAL A 74 -11.16 8.03 -7.49
N ASP A 75 -11.27 7.19 -6.47
CA ASP A 75 -11.81 7.56 -5.16
C ASP A 75 -10.95 8.64 -4.47
N LEU A 76 -9.62 8.59 -4.70
CA LEU A 76 -8.68 9.61 -4.25
C LEU A 76 -8.62 10.87 -5.14
N GLY A 77 -9.46 10.97 -6.20
CA GLY A 77 -9.47 12.08 -7.13
C GLY A 77 -8.18 12.23 -7.97
N MET A 78 -7.39 11.15 -8.08
CA MET A 78 -6.15 11.11 -8.90
C MET A 78 -6.45 10.76 -10.36
N LEU A 79 -7.50 9.98 -10.61
CA LEU A 79 -8.03 9.65 -11.93
C LEU A 79 -9.50 10.04 -12.02
N THR A 80 -10.00 10.17 -13.26
CA THR A 80 -11.43 10.37 -13.54
C THR A 80 -11.92 9.31 -14.52
N ILE A 81 -13.20 8.96 -14.42
CA ILE A 81 -13.84 8.00 -15.33
C ILE A 81 -14.23 8.68 -16.66
N ARG A 82 -14.34 10.03 -16.67
CA ARG A 82 -14.82 10.85 -17.80
C ARG A 82 -13.68 11.64 -18.44
N GLY A 83 -13.92 12.11 -19.68
CA GLY A 83 -12.98 12.94 -20.43
C GLY A 83 -11.71 12.21 -20.87
N LEU A 84 -10.66 12.95 -21.21
CA LEU A 84 -9.37 12.41 -21.67
C LEU A 84 -8.70 11.51 -20.61
N LYS A 85 -8.80 11.86 -19.34
CA LYS A 85 -8.28 11.04 -18.24
C LYS A 85 -9.07 9.73 -18.07
N GLY A 86 -10.31 9.66 -18.56
CA GLY A 86 -11.11 8.43 -18.59
C GLY A 86 -10.54 7.37 -19.52
N VAL A 87 -9.78 7.74 -20.55
CA VAL A 87 -9.07 6.79 -21.43
C VAL A 87 -8.01 6.03 -20.62
N VAL A 88 -7.28 6.74 -19.77
CA VAL A 88 -6.27 6.15 -18.88
C VAL A 88 -6.93 5.19 -17.88
N TYR A 89 -8.06 5.58 -17.29
CA TYR A 89 -8.85 4.69 -16.43
C TYR A 89 -9.26 3.39 -17.16
N LYS A 90 -9.82 3.52 -18.36
CA LYS A 90 -10.27 2.36 -19.18
C LYS A 90 -9.11 1.43 -19.51
N PHE A 91 -7.94 1.99 -19.84
CA PHE A 91 -6.73 1.20 -20.09
C PHE A 91 -6.33 0.38 -18.86
N PHE A 92 -6.22 1.00 -17.70
CA PHE A 92 -5.84 0.31 -16.48
C PHE A 92 -6.93 -0.67 -16.01
N ARG A 93 -8.21 -0.31 -16.15
CA ARG A 93 -9.32 -1.21 -15.83
C ARG A 93 -9.31 -2.48 -16.72
N ARG A 94 -8.92 -2.34 -17.99
CA ARG A 94 -8.71 -3.50 -18.86
C ARG A 94 -7.54 -4.37 -18.36
N LYS A 95 -6.42 -3.76 -17.96
CA LYS A 95 -5.26 -4.48 -17.40
C LYS A 95 -5.59 -5.23 -16.13
N GLU A 96 -6.33 -4.62 -15.23
CA GLU A 96 -6.85 -5.25 -14.03
C GLU A 96 -7.70 -6.49 -14.37
N LYS A 97 -8.66 -6.35 -15.28
CA LYS A 97 -9.50 -7.49 -15.73
C LYS A 97 -8.68 -8.60 -16.39
N GLU A 98 -7.65 -8.24 -17.18
CA GLU A 98 -6.73 -9.21 -17.78
C GLU A 98 -5.95 -9.96 -16.70
N LEU A 99 -5.51 -9.26 -15.64
CA LEU A 99 -4.79 -9.86 -14.52
C LEU A 99 -5.67 -10.83 -13.73
N TYR A 100 -6.90 -10.44 -13.42
CA TYR A 100 -7.87 -11.31 -12.74
C TYR A 100 -8.15 -12.61 -13.53
N ARG A 101 -8.27 -12.54 -14.85
CA ARG A 101 -8.52 -13.71 -15.72
C ARG A 101 -7.39 -14.72 -15.78
N VAL A 102 -6.16 -14.32 -15.48
CA VAL A 102 -5.00 -15.24 -15.47
C VAL A 102 -4.70 -15.78 -14.08
N SER A 103 -5.43 -15.31 -13.07
CA SER A 103 -5.33 -15.75 -11.68
C SER A 103 -6.22 -16.96 -11.45
N ASP A 104 -5.68 -18.03 -10.87
CA ASP A 104 -6.47 -19.16 -10.43
C ASP A 104 -7.14 -18.85 -9.08
N PHE A 105 -6.51 -18.01 -8.25
CA PHE A 105 -7.06 -17.50 -6.99
C PHE A 105 -6.76 -16.00 -6.83
N ILE A 106 -7.65 -15.29 -6.14
CA ILE A 106 -7.54 -13.85 -5.84
C ILE A 106 -7.80 -13.64 -4.35
N GLY A 107 -6.74 -13.37 -3.60
CA GLY A 107 -6.80 -13.04 -2.18
C GLY A 107 -6.95 -11.55 -1.95
N CYS A 108 -8.05 -11.15 -1.34
CA CYS A 108 -8.39 -9.76 -1.02
C CYS A 108 -8.09 -9.42 0.44
N MET A 109 -7.77 -8.17 0.73
CA MET A 109 -7.39 -7.72 2.08
C MET A 109 -8.54 -7.72 3.09
N SER A 110 -9.81 -7.70 2.63
CA SER A 110 -10.98 -7.62 3.51
C SER A 110 -12.24 -8.21 2.86
N PRO A 111 -13.29 -8.52 3.66
CA PRO A 111 -14.59 -8.92 3.14
C PRO A 111 -15.20 -7.89 2.18
N ALA A 112 -15.02 -6.59 2.46
CA ALA A 112 -15.50 -5.51 1.59
C ALA A 112 -14.82 -5.55 0.23
N ASN A 113 -13.51 -5.83 0.18
CA ASN A 113 -12.78 -5.97 -1.08
C ASN A 113 -13.24 -7.20 -1.88
N VAL A 114 -13.50 -8.34 -1.22
CA VAL A 114 -14.08 -9.53 -1.86
C VAL A 114 -15.42 -9.19 -2.50
N LYS A 115 -16.32 -8.53 -1.74
CA LYS A 115 -17.63 -8.10 -2.24
C LYS A 115 -17.47 -7.19 -3.45
N TYR A 116 -16.63 -6.17 -3.37
CA TYR A 116 -16.37 -5.23 -4.48
C TYR A 116 -15.88 -5.96 -5.74
N VAL A 117 -14.88 -6.85 -5.60
CA VAL A 117 -14.32 -7.58 -6.75
C VAL A 117 -15.38 -8.43 -7.44
N ARG A 118 -16.20 -9.15 -6.67
CA ARG A 118 -17.29 -10.00 -7.20
C ARG A 118 -18.35 -9.18 -7.92
N GLU A 119 -18.82 -8.07 -7.32
CA GLU A 119 -19.85 -7.21 -7.88
C GLU A 119 -19.40 -6.51 -9.17
N HIS A 120 -18.14 -6.06 -9.23
CA HIS A 120 -17.63 -5.29 -10.36
C HIS A 120 -16.96 -6.15 -11.45
N ASN A 121 -16.87 -7.47 -11.25
CA ASN A 121 -16.28 -8.40 -12.22
C ASN A 121 -17.11 -9.68 -12.39
N PRO A 122 -18.36 -9.59 -12.88
CA PRO A 122 -19.26 -10.73 -12.95
C PRO A 122 -18.76 -11.87 -13.87
N ALA A 123 -17.75 -11.61 -14.71
CA ALA A 123 -17.12 -12.61 -15.57
C ALA A 123 -16.10 -13.50 -14.83
N ILE A 124 -15.83 -13.23 -13.56
CA ILE A 124 -14.90 -14.02 -12.74
C ILE A 124 -15.72 -14.99 -11.88
N ASN A 125 -15.26 -16.24 -11.82
CA ASN A 125 -15.85 -17.20 -10.88
C ASN A 125 -15.73 -16.66 -9.43
N PRO A 126 -16.84 -16.42 -8.72
CA PRO A 126 -16.78 -15.87 -7.37
C PRO A 126 -16.07 -16.82 -6.37
N GLY A 127 -15.99 -18.12 -6.67
CA GLY A 127 -15.33 -19.12 -5.84
C GLY A 127 -13.80 -18.97 -5.77
N ILE A 128 -13.18 -18.29 -6.72
CA ILE A 128 -11.73 -18.05 -6.69
C ILE A 128 -11.33 -16.77 -5.92
N VAL A 129 -12.31 -15.98 -5.47
CA VAL A 129 -12.07 -14.72 -4.74
C VAL A 129 -12.29 -14.96 -3.26
N GLU A 130 -11.25 -14.80 -2.47
CA GLU A 130 -11.24 -15.10 -1.04
C GLU A 130 -10.61 -14.00 -0.19
N ILE A 131 -10.68 -14.15 1.13
CA ILE A 131 -10.05 -13.21 2.07
C ILE A 131 -8.62 -13.70 2.35
N ALA A 132 -7.63 -12.84 2.07
CA ALA A 132 -6.22 -13.08 2.36
C ALA A 132 -5.57 -11.76 2.84
N PRO A 133 -5.77 -11.39 4.10
CA PRO A 133 -5.23 -10.16 4.66
C PRO A 133 -3.71 -10.25 4.80
N ASN A 134 -3.04 -9.09 4.84
CA ASN A 134 -1.64 -9.05 5.23
C ASN A 134 -1.49 -9.57 6.66
N SER A 135 -0.46 -10.37 6.87
CA SER A 135 -0.10 -10.90 8.17
C SER A 135 1.38 -10.71 8.46
N PHE A 136 1.74 -10.75 9.71
CA PHE A 136 3.13 -10.75 10.16
C PHE A 136 3.24 -11.69 11.36
N GLU A 137 4.44 -12.19 11.56
CA GLU A 137 4.74 -13.01 12.74
C GLU A 137 4.61 -12.15 13.99
N VAL A 138 3.83 -12.64 14.96
CA VAL A 138 3.73 -11.98 16.26
C VAL A 138 5.03 -12.19 17.00
N LEU A 139 5.80 -11.13 17.18
CA LEU A 139 7.01 -11.20 17.99
C LEU A 139 6.63 -11.61 19.41
N SER A 140 7.00 -12.80 19.80
CA SER A 140 6.77 -13.36 21.16
C SER A 140 7.55 -12.63 22.23
N THR A 141 8.52 -11.81 21.82
CA THR A 141 9.39 -11.05 22.72
C THR A 141 8.70 -9.79 23.23
N ARG A 142 7.75 -9.97 24.17
CA ARG A 142 7.53 -8.96 25.21
C ARG A 142 8.76 -8.85 26.13
N GLU A 143 9.88 -9.46 25.77
CA GLU A 143 11.12 -9.43 26.49
C GLU A 143 11.67 -8.01 26.51
N LYS A 144 11.42 -7.36 27.62
CA LYS A 144 12.18 -6.20 28.13
C LYS A 144 12.44 -5.07 27.12
N ILE A 145 11.37 -4.61 26.44
CA ILE A 145 11.48 -3.32 25.74
C ILE A 145 11.74 -2.27 26.81
N ASP A 146 12.90 -1.63 26.73
CA ASP A 146 13.23 -0.47 27.57
C ASP A 146 12.40 0.76 27.14
N TRP A 147 11.09 0.70 27.42
CA TRP A 147 10.18 1.78 27.08
C TRP A 147 10.52 3.11 27.74
N LEU A 148 11.19 3.07 28.93
CA LEU A 148 11.66 4.28 29.63
C LEU A 148 12.85 4.90 28.89
N GLY A 149 13.81 4.10 28.47
CA GLY A 149 14.94 4.54 27.65
C GLY A 149 14.46 5.13 26.32
N ILE A 150 13.49 4.48 25.65
CA ILE A 150 12.89 5.00 24.42
C ILE A 150 12.24 6.37 24.66
N ARG A 151 11.41 6.52 25.70
CA ARG A 151 10.77 7.81 26.00
C ARG A 151 11.79 8.91 26.30
N LYS A 152 12.85 8.60 27.04
CA LYS A 152 13.95 9.54 27.30
C LYS A 152 14.71 9.91 26.02
N LYS A 153 15.07 8.91 25.20
CA LYS A 153 15.76 9.10 23.90
C LYS A 153 15.03 10.10 22.99
N TYR A 154 13.71 10.01 22.96
CA TYR A 154 12.87 10.87 22.09
C TYR A 154 12.21 12.05 22.81
N ASN A 155 12.61 12.33 24.05
CA ASN A 155 12.07 13.41 24.87
C ASN A 155 10.53 13.37 25.00
N LEU A 156 9.98 12.16 25.22
CA LEU A 156 8.56 11.93 25.39
C LEU A 156 8.19 11.89 26.88
N PRO A 157 6.96 12.32 27.26
CA PRO A 157 6.54 12.30 28.66
C PRO A 157 6.44 10.85 29.19
N ILE A 158 6.91 10.63 30.42
CA ILE A 158 6.93 9.31 31.07
C ILE A 158 5.56 8.98 31.67
N GLU A 159 4.91 9.95 32.29
CA GLU A 159 3.70 9.76 33.08
C GLU A 159 2.38 9.83 32.27
N LYS A 160 2.46 10.17 31.00
CA LYS A 160 1.26 10.35 30.16
C LYS A 160 1.11 9.21 29.15
N PRO A 161 -0.14 8.83 28.80
CA PRO A 161 -0.38 8.00 27.63
C PRO A 161 0.20 8.64 26.36
N VAL A 162 0.84 7.83 25.52
CA VAL A 162 1.37 8.25 24.22
C VAL A 162 0.61 7.55 23.11
N PHE A 163 -0.01 8.33 22.25
CA PHE A 163 -0.67 7.85 21.04
C PHE A 163 0.28 8.03 19.85
N ILE A 164 0.43 7.00 19.02
CA ILE A 164 1.38 7.03 17.90
C ILE A 164 0.62 6.85 16.59
N TYR A 165 0.87 7.77 15.65
CA TYR A 165 0.61 7.57 14.24
C TYR A 165 1.94 7.35 13.53
N GLY A 166 2.12 6.20 12.87
CA GLY A 166 3.34 5.87 12.14
C GLY A 166 3.04 5.38 10.72
N GLY A 167 3.76 5.91 9.72
CA GLY A 167 3.61 5.43 8.37
C GLY A 167 3.92 6.43 7.27
N ASN A 168 3.58 6.04 6.03
CA ASN A 168 3.70 6.92 4.89
C ASN A 168 2.72 8.10 5.01
N MET A 169 3.18 9.30 4.66
CA MET A 169 2.39 10.53 4.67
C MET A 169 2.06 10.97 3.24
N GLY A 170 1.38 10.11 2.52
CA GLY A 170 0.90 10.41 1.18
C GLY A 170 -0.59 10.80 1.16
N LYS A 171 -1.08 11.16 -0.03
CA LYS A 171 -2.49 11.52 -0.23
C LYS A 171 -3.48 10.43 0.24
N PRO A 172 -3.22 9.11 0.02
CA PRO A 172 -4.10 8.04 0.48
C PRO A 172 -4.27 7.95 2.00
N GLN A 173 -3.31 8.46 2.76
CA GLN A 173 -3.32 8.41 4.22
C GLN A 173 -4.16 9.49 4.89
N GLY A 174 -4.74 10.41 4.10
CA GLY A 174 -5.65 11.41 4.60
C GLY A 174 -5.02 12.40 5.58
N ILE A 175 -3.81 12.89 5.31
CA ILE A 175 -3.10 13.83 6.19
C ILE A 175 -3.93 15.06 6.59
N PRO A 176 -4.80 15.64 5.73
CA PRO A 176 -5.72 16.69 6.17
C PRO A 176 -6.62 16.26 7.33
N PHE A 177 -7.13 15.03 7.30
CA PHE A 177 -7.94 14.49 8.40
C PHE A 177 -7.10 14.27 9.67
N LEU A 178 -5.87 13.78 9.54
CA LEU A 178 -4.95 13.67 10.68
C LEU A 178 -4.71 15.04 11.32
N ILE A 179 -4.54 16.10 10.52
CA ILE A 179 -4.41 17.48 11.02
C ILE A 179 -5.67 17.90 11.80
N GLU A 180 -6.86 17.60 11.31
CA GLU A 180 -8.11 17.91 12.05
C GLU A 180 -8.18 17.15 13.39
N CYS A 181 -7.77 15.88 13.42
CA CYS A 181 -7.67 15.12 14.67
C CYS A 181 -6.68 15.78 15.65
N LEU A 182 -5.51 16.18 15.16
CA LEU A 182 -4.47 16.81 15.97
C LEU A 182 -4.91 18.20 16.47
N LYS A 183 -5.68 18.97 15.70
CA LYS A 183 -6.29 20.24 16.14
C LYS A 183 -7.19 20.06 17.35
N ALA A 184 -7.97 18.99 17.35
CA ALA A 184 -8.90 18.71 18.45
C ALA A 184 -8.20 18.34 19.78
N VAL A 185 -6.91 17.96 19.71
CA VAL A 185 -6.15 17.46 20.87
C VAL A 185 -4.90 18.25 21.19
N LYS A 186 -4.58 19.31 20.42
CA LYS A 186 -3.33 20.08 20.54
C LYS A 186 -3.10 20.72 21.91
N ASP A 187 -4.17 21.04 22.64
CA ASP A 187 -4.13 21.72 23.95
C ASP A 187 -4.32 20.72 25.11
N ARG A 188 -4.33 19.40 24.85
CA ARG A 188 -4.47 18.38 25.91
C ARG A 188 -3.19 18.25 26.71
N GLU A 189 -3.36 18.17 28.04
CA GLU A 189 -2.24 17.97 28.97
C GLU A 189 -2.16 16.56 29.54
N ASP A 190 -3.21 15.76 29.36
CA ASP A 190 -3.35 14.41 29.93
C ASP A 190 -2.78 13.30 29.03
N CYS A 191 -2.39 13.63 27.79
CA CYS A 191 -1.81 12.67 26.83
C CYS A 191 -0.80 13.35 25.91
N HIS A 192 -0.09 12.54 25.10
CA HIS A 192 0.87 13.00 24.12
C HIS A 192 0.70 12.27 22.79
N PHE A 193 0.88 12.98 21.68
CA PHE A 193 0.74 12.44 20.34
C PHE A 193 2.10 12.45 19.63
N VAL A 194 2.50 11.29 19.18
CA VAL A 194 3.72 11.11 18.37
C VAL A 194 3.31 10.80 16.94
N VAL A 195 3.80 11.59 16.01
CA VAL A 195 3.56 11.39 14.58
C VAL A 195 4.91 11.11 13.92
N VAL A 196 5.03 9.95 13.27
CA VAL A 196 6.28 9.50 12.66
C VAL A 196 6.03 9.12 11.21
N GLY A 197 6.82 9.67 10.29
CA GLY A 197 6.76 9.23 8.91
C GLY A 197 7.27 10.25 7.91
N ASN A 198 7.16 9.89 6.63
CA ASN A 198 7.59 10.72 5.52
C ASN A 198 6.65 10.50 4.33
N GLY A 199 6.58 11.46 3.43
CA GLY A 199 5.78 11.34 2.22
C GLY A 199 5.48 12.68 1.56
N THR A 200 4.65 12.67 0.53
CA THR A 200 4.35 13.86 -0.28
C THR A 200 3.56 14.93 0.47
N GLU A 201 2.87 14.56 1.54
CA GLU A 201 2.07 15.47 2.39
C GLU A 201 2.78 15.83 3.71
N TYR A 202 4.03 15.35 3.93
CA TYR A 202 4.78 15.60 5.17
C TYR A 202 4.95 17.08 5.46
N LEU A 203 5.38 17.86 4.46
CA LEU A 203 5.63 19.29 4.64
C LEU A 203 4.37 20.07 5.08
N LYS A 204 3.20 19.64 4.62
CA LYS A 204 1.91 20.23 5.03
C LYS A 204 1.64 19.99 6.51
N LEU A 205 1.89 18.77 6.99
CA LEU A 205 1.75 18.41 8.39
C LEU A 205 2.77 19.16 9.26
N GLU A 206 4.04 19.17 8.84
CA GLU A 206 5.14 19.86 9.54
C GLU A 206 4.87 21.35 9.70
N THR A 207 4.44 22.02 8.62
CA THR A 207 4.08 23.45 8.67
C THR A 207 2.97 23.70 9.69
N TRP A 208 1.97 22.82 9.73
CA TRP A 208 0.87 22.95 10.69
C TRP A 208 1.34 22.69 12.13
N VAL A 209 2.12 21.63 12.39
CA VAL A 209 2.62 21.28 13.73
C VAL A 209 3.48 22.42 14.30
N ASN A 210 4.39 22.96 13.47
CA ASN A 210 5.25 24.08 13.87
C ASN A 210 4.43 25.34 14.19
N GLY A 211 3.37 25.62 13.40
CA GLY A 211 2.48 26.76 13.65
C GLY A 211 1.55 26.58 14.86
N ALA A 212 1.20 25.32 15.18
CA ALA A 212 0.34 25.02 16.34
C ALA A 212 1.04 25.21 17.69
N ASN A 213 2.37 25.16 17.73
CA ASN A 213 3.21 25.30 18.93
C ASN A 213 2.70 24.48 20.14
N SER A 214 2.27 23.24 19.88
CA SER A 214 1.67 22.37 20.87
C SER A 214 2.73 21.58 21.64
N LYS A 215 2.63 21.56 22.97
CA LYS A 215 3.46 20.69 23.81
C LYS A 215 2.97 19.24 23.86
N ALA A 216 1.78 18.97 23.34
CA ALA A 216 1.17 17.65 23.31
C ALA A 216 1.50 16.84 22.04
N ILE A 217 2.24 17.41 21.09
CA ILE A 217 2.50 16.78 19.77
C ILE A 217 4.00 16.77 19.47
N SER A 218 4.53 15.60 19.16
CA SER A 218 5.89 15.43 18.61
C SER A 218 5.81 14.89 17.18
N LEU A 219 6.56 15.51 16.26
CA LEU A 219 6.66 15.10 14.86
C LEU A 219 8.08 14.62 14.55
N PHE A 220 8.19 13.40 14.01
CA PHE A 220 9.47 12.82 13.58
C PHE A 220 9.39 12.46 12.09
N HIS A 221 10.41 12.84 11.35
CA HIS A 221 10.50 12.55 9.92
C HIS A 221 10.78 11.07 9.64
N HIS A 222 11.65 10.47 10.42
CA HIS A 222 12.05 9.05 10.33
C HIS A 222 12.65 8.61 11.65
N LEU A 223 12.30 7.41 12.07
CA LEU A 223 12.97 6.73 13.18
C LEU A 223 13.59 5.45 12.65
N GLU A 224 14.81 5.16 13.11
CA GLU A 224 15.49 3.90 12.78
C GLU A 224 14.73 2.74 13.44
N ARG A 225 14.66 1.64 12.71
CA ARG A 225 14.10 0.38 13.23
C ARG A 225 15.22 -0.35 13.93
N GLU A 226 15.15 -0.43 15.24
CA GLU A 226 16.04 -1.28 16.04
C GLU A 226 15.51 -2.70 16.10
#